data_36fa7eb3e5deca499572b99b5f5e1c81
#
_entry.id   36fa7eb3e5deca499572b99b5f5e1c81
#
_cell.length_a   1.000
_cell.length_b   1.000
_cell.length_c   1.000
_cell.angle_alpha   90.00
_cell.angle_beta   90.00
_cell.angle_gamma   90.00
#
_symmetry.space_group_name_H-M   'P 1'
#
loop_
_entity.id
_entity.type
_entity.pdbx_description
1 polymer ?
#
loop_
_entity_poly.entity_id
_entity_poly.type
_entity_poly.pdbx_seq_one_letter_code
_entity_poly.pdbx_strand_id
1 'polypeptide(L)'
;PGVHGVFDEIQQCAFPGANITYVAPAVEDMGNPEKVAEAAKKAFTGAKYIISSGGAPRKDGMTREDLLKGNCKIAADFGDNIKKYCPDVKHVVVIFNPADVTALTALIHSGLKPNQLTSLAALDSTRLQQALALEFGVQQDKVTGAKTYGGHGEQMAVFASQVKVDGKPLAEMGLSAERFAEIKHHTIQGGSNIIKLRGRSSFQSPAYVAVKMIEAAMGGEKFTLPAGCYVNCEKCGFKNVMMAMPSTIDNTGVHFTQPVGTEEELASLAKSYEHLCKMRDEIVELGIVPPVEKWSEMNPNL
;
A
#
# COMPACT_ATOMS: atom_id res chain seq x y z
N PRO A 1 -17.77 -12.10 14.74
CA PRO A 1 -17.66 -11.26 15.95
C PRO A 1 -16.77 -10.03 15.75
N GLY A 2 -15.60 -10.17 15.10
CA GLY A 2 -14.63 -9.05 14.97
C GLY A 2 -15.19 -7.83 14.21
N VAL A 3 -15.91 -8.05 13.12
CA VAL A 3 -16.50 -6.95 12.32
C VAL A 3 -17.57 -6.19 13.13
N HIS A 4 -18.35 -6.89 13.93
CA HIS A 4 -19.36 -6.27 14.80
C HIS A 4 -18.72 -5.39 15.88
N GLY A 5 -17.63 -5.87 16.51
CA GLY A 5 -16.90 -5.07 17.49
C GLY A 5 -16.28 -3.80 16.89
N VAL A 6 -15.72 -3.88 15.67
CA VAL A 6 -15.24 -2.69 14.94
C VAL A 6 -16.38 -1.73 14.61
N PHE A 7 -17.55 -2.25 14.22
CA PHE A 7 -18.72 -1.43 13.96
C PHE A 7 -19.16 -0.67 15.24
N ASP A 8 -19.26 -1.35 16.38
CA ASP A 8 -19.62 -0.72 17.65
C ASP A 8 -18.60 0.35 18.06
N GLU A 9 -17.31 0.08 17.91
CA GLU A 9 -16.24 1.04 18.19
C GLU A 9 -16.33 2.29 17.32
N ILE A 10 -16.59 2.13 16.01
CA ILE A 10 -16.73 3.25 15.07
C ILE A 10 -18.00 4.07 15.37
N GLN A 11 -19.09 3.41 15.76
CA GLN A 11 -20.32 4.10 16.20
C GLN A 11 -20.05 5.06 17.38
N GLN A 12 -19.17 4.66 18.30
CA GLN A 12 -18.79 5.46 19.47
C GLN A 12 -17.95 6.69 19.10
N CYS A 13 -17.39 6.76 17.89
CA CYS A 13 -16.70 7.96 17.42
C CYS A 13 -17.64 9.15 17.10
N ALA A 14 -18.94 8.93 17.13
CA ALA A 14 -19.96 9.96 16.98
C ALA A 14 -19.80 10.82 15.71
N PHE A 15 -19.51 10.23 14.57
CA PHE A 15 -19.41 10.93 13.28
C PHE A 15 -20.77 11.51 12.88
N PRO A 16 -20.96 12.83 12.89
CA PRO A 16 -22.26 13.43 12.59
C PRO A 16 -22.62 13.21 11.11
N GLY A 17 -23.85 12.78 10.85
CA GLY A 17 -24.36 12.56 9.51
C GLY A 17 -23.83 11.29 8.81
N ALA A 18 -22.99 10.49 9.45
CA ALA A 18 -22.53 9.24 8.90
C ALA A 18 -23.57 8.11 9.12
N ASN A 19 -23.94 7.40 8.06
CA ASN A 19 -24.70 6.16 8.16
C ASN A 19 -23.73 4.98 8.15
N ILE A 20 -23.39 4.48 9.33
CA ILE A 20 -22.43 3.40 9.50
C ILE A 20 -23.17 2.07 9.52
N THR A 21 -22.74 1.13 8.68
CA THR A 21 -23.28 -0.23 8.62
C THR A 21 -22.16 -1.25 8.54
N TYR A 22 -22.45 -2.50 8.82
CA TYR A 22 -21.51 -3.59 8.60
C TYR A 22 -22.18 -4.76 7.86
N VAL A 23 -21.37 -5.54 7.18
CA VAL A 23 -21.79 -6.76 6.49
C VAL A 23 -20.77 -7.85 6.81
N ALA A 24 -21.25 -8.98 7.28
CA ALA A 24 -20.46 -10.20 7.43
C ALA A 24 -21.37 -11.41 7.25
N PRO A 25 -20.89 -12.52 6.66
CA PRO A 25 -21.62 -13.79 6.77
C PRO A 25 -21.63 -14.24 8.23
N ALA A 26 -22.64 -15.02 8.62
CA ALA A 26 -22.64 -15.69 9.92
C ALA A 26 -21.44 -16.64 10.04
N VAL A 27 -20.98 -16.91 11.26
CA VAL A 27 -19.78 -17.75 11.46
C VAL A 27 -19.98 -19.15 10.88
N GLU A 28 -21.17 -19.71 11.05
CA GLU A 28 -21.60 -21.00 10.51
C GLU A 28 -21.69 -21.00 8.98
N ASP A 29 -21.90 -19.86 8.36
CA ASP A 29 -22.03 -19.68 6.90
C ASP A 29 -20.68 -19.36 6.21
N MET A 30 -19.59 -19.20 6.95
CA MET A 30 -18.27 -18.86 6.37
C MET A 30 -17.73 -19.91 5.38
N GLY A 31 -18.16 -21.16 5.51
CA GLY A 31 -17.84 -22.24 4.57
C GLY A 31 -18.84 -22.39 3.41
N ASN A 32 -19.90 -21.58 3.37
CA ASN A 32 -20.91 -21.63 2.32
C ASN A 32 -20.63 -20.56 1.25
N PRO A 33 -20.22 -20.96 0.02
CA PRO A 33 -19.87 -20.00 -1.04
C PRO A 33 -21.01 -19.05 -1.43
N GLU A 34 -22.25 -19.51 -1.40
CA GLU A 34 -23.41 -18.68 -1.77
C GLU A 34 -23.65 -17.58 -0.74
N LYS A 35 -23.57 -17.91 0.55
CA LYS A 35 -23.71 -16.93 1.65
C LYS A 35 -22.57 -15.92 1.69
N VAL A 36 -21.34 -16.36 1.43
CA VAL A 36 -20.19 -15.48 1.31
C VAL A 36 -20.36 -14.55 0.10
N ALA A 37 -20.83 -15.05 -1.05
CA ALA A 37 -21.07 -14.22 -2.24
C ALA A 37 -22.22 -13.23 -2.02
N GLU A 38 -23.29 -13.59 -1.30
CA GLU A 38 -24.38 -12.68 -0.92
C GLU A 38 -23.88 -11.54 -0.03
N ALA A 39 -23.06 -11.86 0.98
CA ALA A 39 -22.43 -10.85 1.84
C ALA A 39 -21.49 -9.93 1.04
N ALA A 40 -20.65 -10.47 0.15
CA ALA A 40 -19.81 -9.70 -0.73
C ALA A 40 -20.62 -8.76 -1.62
N LYS A 41 -21.68 -9.25 -2.28
CA LYS A 41 -22.58 -8.43 -3.10
C LYS A 41 -23.14 -7.27 -2.28
N LYS A 42 -23.65 -7.53 -1.07
CA LYS A 42 -24.21 -6.49 -0.19
C LYS A 42 -23.15 -5.46 0.22
N ALA A 43 -21.91 -5.88 0.51
CA ALA A 43 -20.82 -5.00 0.94
C ALA A 43 -20.28 -4.13 -0.20
N PHE A 44 -20.13 -4.68 -1.40
CA PHE A 44 -19.48 -4.00 -2.52
C PHE A 44 -20.43 -3.15 -3.37
N THR A 45 -21.71 -3.54 -3.47
CA THR A 45 -22.66 -2.83 -4.36
C THR A 45 -22.75 -1.36 -4.01
N GLY A 46 -22.43 -0.50 -5.00
CA GLY A 46 -22.47 0.94 -4.86
C GLY A 46 -21.26 1.58 -4.17
N ALA A 47 -20.27 0.79 -3.74
CA ALA A 47 -19.03 1.32 -3.17
C ALA A 47 -18.29 2.21 -4.18
N LYS A 48 -17.89 3.41 -3.74
CA LYS A 48 -17.14 4.38 -4.56
C LYS A 48 -15.69 4.51 -4.12
N TYR A 49 -15.39 4.24 -2.86
CA TYR A 49 -14.04 4.28 -2.29
C TYR A 49 -13.88 3.09 -1.37
N ILE A 50 -12.73 2.41 -1.44
CA ILE A 50 -12.51 1.18 -0.67
C ILE A 50 -11.11 1.22 -0.06
N ILE A 51 -11.02 0.87 1.23
CA ILE A 51 -9.76 0.52 1.90
C ILE A 51 -9.80 -0.97 2.19
N SER A 52 -8.86 -1.73 1.62
CA SER A 52 -8.79 -3.17 1.80
C SER A 52 -7.68 -3.54 2.77
N SER A 53 -8.07 -4.10 3.93
CA SER A 53 -7.16 -4.56 4.99
C SER A 53 -7.28 -6.06 5.30
N GLY A 54 -7.90 -6.83 4.38
CA GLY A 54 -8.40 -8.17 4.62
C GLY A 54 -7.37 -9.31 4.58
N GLY A 55 -6.08 -9.05 4.58
CA GLY A 55 -5.05 -10.09 4.51
C GLY A 55 -4.93 -10.93 5.79
N ALA A 56 -4.57 -12.20 5.64
CA ALA A 56 -4.25 -13.07 6.76
C ALA A 56 -2.86 -12.75 7.33
N PRO A 57 -2.69 -12.71 8.67
CA PRO A 57 -1.37 -12.57 9.28
C PRO A 57 -0.58 -13.88 9.13
N ARG A 58 0.75 -13.78 9.11
CA ARG A 58 1.63 -14.96 9.16
C ARG A 58 1.40 -15.71 10.48
N LYS A 59 1.14 -17.00 10.38
CA LYS A 59 1.00 -17.90 11.52
C LYS A 59 2.29 -18.72 11.69
N ASP A 60 2.50 -19.26 12.89
CA ASP A 60 3.61 -20.17 13.16
C ASP A 60 3.54 -21.37 12.22
N GLY A 61 4.69 -21.74 11.66
CA GLY A 61 4.81 -22.83 10.68
C GLY A 61 4.46 -22.45 9.23
N MET A 62 3.92 -21.26 8.95
CA MET A 62 3.70 -20.81 7.58
C MET A 62 5.00 -20.33 6.93
N THR A 63 5.25 -20.79 5.72
CA THR A 63 6.33 -20.27 4.87
C THR A 63 5.98 -18.88 4.34
N ARG A 64 6.97 -18.18 3.78
CA ARG A 64 6.72 -16.91 3.05
C ARG A 64 5.84 -17.14 1.83
N GLU A 65 6.05 -18.25 1.12
CA GLU A 65 5.27 -18.62 -0.06
C GLU A 65 3.80 -18.91 0.29
N ASP A 66 3.54 -19.63 1.39
CA ASP A 66 2.16 -19.88 1.85
C ASP A 66 1.42 -18.57 2.15
N LEU A 67 2.09 -17.60 2.79
CA LEU A 67 1.52 -16.30 3.07
C LEU A 67 1.26 -15.52 1.79
N LEU A 68 2.21 -15.49 0.88
CA LEU A 68 2.09 -14.84 -0.43
C LEU A 68 0.91 -15.42 -1.20
N LYS A 69 0.88 -16.74 -1.36
CA LYS A 69 -0.19 -17.47 -2.06
C LYS A 69 -1.57 -17.20 -1.44
N GLY A 70 -1.66 -17.29 -0.12
CA GLY A 70 -2.93 -17.06 0.61
C GLY A 70 -3.45 -15.63 0.43
N ASN A 71 -2.60 -14.63 0.64
CA ASN A 71 -2.99 -13.23 0.56
C ASN A 71 -3.23 -12.76 -0.89
N CYS A 72 -2.48 -13.25 -1.86
CA CYS A 72 -2.76 -12.93 -3.26
C CYS A 72 -4.05 -13.59 -3.76
N LYS A 73 -4.41 -14.78 -3.25
CA LYS A 73 -5.73 -15.35 -3.54
C LYS A 73 -6.87 -14.50 -2.96
N ILE A 74 -6.73 -14.01 -1.73
CA ILE A 74 -7.67 -13.03 -1.15
C ILE A 74 -7.75 -11.76 -2.01
N ALA A 75 -6.63 -11.28 -2.53
CA ALA A 75 -6.57 -10.11 -3.40
C ALA A 75 -7.23 -10.35 -4.77
N ALA A 76 -7.13 -11.55 -5.34
CA ALA A 76 -7.82 -11.96 -6.56
C ALA A 76 -9.33 -11.97 -6.35
N ASP A 77 -9.82 -12.65 -5.31
CA ASP A 77 -11.24 -12.66 -4.94
C ASP A 77 -11.78 -11.25 -4.67
N PHE A 78 -10.98 -10.39 -4.05
CA PHE A 78 -11.31 -8.99 -3.83
C PHE A 78 -11.45 -8.22 -5.15
N GLY A 79 -10.50 -8.39 -6.08
CA GLY A 79 -10.56 -7.81 -7.43
C GLY A 79 -11.79 -8.28 -8.21
N ASP A 80 -12.08 -9.56 -8.19
CA ASP A 80 -13.26 -10.14 -8.85
C ASP A 80 -14.56 -9.59 -8.28
N ASN A 81 -14.65 -9.37 -6.96
CA ASN A 81 -15.79 -8.73 -6.34
C ASN A 81 -15.97 -7.27 -6.75
N ILE A 82 -14.87 -6.50 -6.90
CA ILE A 82 -14.92 -5.14 -7.45
C ILE A 82 -15.49 -5.18 -8.87
N LYS A 83 -14.92 -6.00 -9.75
CA LYS A 83 -15.34 -6.13 -11.15
C LYS A 83 -16.83 -6.45 -11.27
N LYS A 84 -17.31 -7.33 -10.38
CA LYS A 84 -18.68 -7.83 -10.43
C LYS A 84 -19.71 -6.88 -9.81
N TYR A 85 -19.38 -6.22 -8.69
CA TYR A 85 -20.38 -5.55 -7.87
C TYR A 85 -20.20 -4.03 -7.77
N CYS A 86 -19.02 -3.50 -8.02
CA CYS A 86 -18.75 -2.04 -7.99
C CYS A 86 -17.74 -1.60 -9.06
N PRO A 87 -17.97 -1.88 -10.35
CA PRO A 87 -17.03 -1.53 -11.43
C PRO A 87 -16.78 0.00 -11.54
N ASP A 88 -17.66 0.82 -10.97
CA ASP A 88 -17.58 2.28 -10.96
C ASP A 88 -16.85 2.86 -9.73
N VAL A 89 -16.13 2.01 -8.96
CA VAL A 89 -15.34 2.47 -7.84
C VAL A 89 -14.33 3.53 -8.29
N LYS A 90 -14.17 4.58 -7.50
CA LYS A 90 -13.32 5.72 -7.87
C LYS A 90 -11.88 5.51 -7.46
N HIS A 91 -11.67 5.01 -6.24
CA HIS A 91 -10.33 4.71 -5.75
C HIS A 91 -10.33 3.58 -4.72
N VAL A 92 -9.28 2.77 -4.78
CA VAL A 92 -9.04 1.64 -3.88
C VAL A 92 -7.64 1.77 -3.29
N VAL A 93 -7.53 1.61 -1.97
CA VAL A 93 -6.24 1.51 -1.26
C VAL A 93 -6.09 0.12 -0.67
N VAL A 94 -5.06 -0.61 -1.09
CA VAL A 94 -4.74 -1.95 -0.57
C VAL A 94 -3.63 -1.84 0.46
N ILE A 95 -3.88 -2.33 1.69
CA ILE A 95 -2.94 -2.17 2.81
C ILE A 95 -2.43 -3.48 3.42
N PHE A 96 -2.91 -4.64 2.98
CA PHE A 96 -2.46 -5.92 3.52
C PHE A 96 -1.27 -6.51 2.74
N ASN A 97 -0.35 -7.12 3.48
CA ASN A 97 0.93 -7.58 2.96
C ASN A 97 0.85 -8.94 2.23
N PRO A 98 1.73 -9.12 1.23
CA PRO A 98 2.70 -8.18 0.66
C PRO A 98 2.01 -7.12 -0.21
N ALA A 99 1.92 -5.87 0.30
CA ALA A 99 1.00 -4.84 -0.22
C ALA A 99 1.13 -4.58 -1.73
N ASP A 100 2.36 -4.58 -2.26
CA ASP A 100 2.57 -4.30 -3.68
C ASP A 100 2.04 -5.43 -4.57
N VAL A 101 2.27 -6.68 -4.17
CA VAL A 101 1.85 -7.85 -4.98
C VAL A 101 0.35 -8.11 -4.82
N THR A 102 -0.22 -7.90 -3.63
CA THR A 102 -1.66 -8.01 -3.41
C THR A 102 -2.42 -6.91 -4.14
N ALA A 103 -1.89 -5.67 -4.17
CA ALA A 103 -2.46 -4.58 -4.95
C ALA A 103 -2.37 -4.84 -6.46
N LEU A 104 -1.24 -5.37 -6.95
CA LEU A 104 -1.08 -5.77 -8.34
C LEU A 104 -2.10 -6.86 -8.72
N THR A 105 -2.24 -7.89 -7.89
CA THR A 105 -3.21 -8.97 -8.10
C THR A 105 -4.64 -8.42 -8.15
N ALA A 106 -5.01 -7.59 -7.19
CA ALA A 106 -6.33 -6.96 -7.16
C ALA A 106 -6.58 -6.08 -8.40
N LEU A 107 -5.58 -5.34 -8.88
CA LEU A 107 -5.70 -4.53 -10.09
C LEU A 107 -5.94 -5.39 -11.34
N ILE A 108 -5.19 -6.48 -11.51
CA ILE A 108 -5.34 -7.39 -12.65
C ILE A 108 -6.76 -7.99 -12.68
N HIS A 109 -7.29 -8.41 -11.53
CA HIS A 109 -8.61 -9.04 -11.43
C HIS A 109 -9.77 -8.04 -11.49
N SER A 110 -9.60 -6.81 -11.02
CA SER A 110 -10.71 -5.85 -10.84
C SER A 110 -11.20 -5.19 -12.12
N GLY A 111 -10.39 -5.16 -13.18
CA GLY A 111 -10.71 -4.41 -14.39
C GLY A 111 -10.64 -2.89 -14.21
N LEU A 112 -10.08 -2.40 -13.09
CA LEU A 112 -9.89 -0.96 -12.84
C LEU A 112 -8.77 -0.39 -13.70
N LYS A 113 -8.82 0.92 -13.91
CA LYS A 113 -7.68 1.65 -14.50
C LYS A 113 -6.54 1.73 -13.49
N PRO A 114 -5.27 1.74 -13.94
CA PRO A 114 -4.10 1.86 -13.06
C PRO A 114 -4.14 3.01 -12.07
N ASN A 115 -4.76 4.13 -12.41
CA ASN A 115 -4.87 5.30 -11.54
C ASN A 115 -6.00 5.22 -10.49
N GLN A 116 -6.78 4.15 -10.47
CA GLN A 116 -7.88 3.94 -9.52
C GLN A 116 -7.50 3.03 -8.35
N LEU A 117 -6.28 2.47 -8.33
CA LEU A 117 -5.85 1.56 -7.28
C LEU A 117 -4.41 1.85 -6.86
N THR A 118 -4.17 1.88 -5.55
CA THR A 118 -2.85 2.09 -4.94
C THR A 118 -2.56 1.06 -3.86
N SER A 119 -1.29 0.73 -3.65
CA SER A 119 -0.83 0.11 -2.40
C SER A 119 -0.42 1.18 -1.39
N LEU A 120 -0.47 0.83 -0.09
CA LEU A 120 -0.05 1.71 0.99
C LEU A 120 1.47 1.62 1.21
N ALA A 121 2.24 2.38 0.47
CA ALA A 121 3.69 2.51 0.65
C ALA A 121 4.10 3.80 1.37
N ALA A 122 3.23 4.80 1.43
CA ALA A 122 3.52 6.13 1.96
C ALA A 122 4.00 6.15 3.42
N LEU A 123 3.59 5.14 4.20
CA LEU A 123 4.00 5.00 5.60
C LEU A 123 5.52 4.89 5.79
N ASP A 124 6.23 4.35 4.82
CA ASP A 124 7.70 4.23 4.90
C ASP A 124 8.39 5.59 4.83
N SER A 125 7.87 6.49 4.01
CA SER A 125 8.35 7.88 3.95
C SER A 125 8.08 8.64 5.24
N THR A 126 6.93 8.43 5.88
CA THR A 126 6.64 9.07 7.19
C THR A 126 7.50 8.53 8.32
N ARG A 127 7.93 7.26 8.25
CA ARG A 127 8.91 6.68 9.18
C ARG A 127 10.27 7.34 9.05
N LEU A 128 10.76 7.53 7.83
CA LEU A 128 12.02 8.24 7.57
C LEU A 128 11.93 9.69 8.06
N GLN A 129 10.87 10.38 7.74
CA GLN A 129 10.60 11.74 8.17
C GLN A 129 10.63 11.86 9.69
N GLN A 130 9.94 10.96 10.40
CA GLN A 130 9.93 10.95 11.85
C GLN A 130 11.29 10.62 12.46
N ALA A 131 12.02 9.63 11.92
CA ALA A 131 13.32 9.26 12.43
C ALA A 131 14.32 10.44 12.35
N LEU A 132 14.31 11.18 11.24
CA LEU A 132 15.10 12.39 11.07
C LEU A 132 14.64 13.54 11.99
N ALA A 133 13.33 13.70 12.18
CA ALA A 133 12.80 14.70 13.10
C ALA A 133 13.25 14.46 14.55
N LEU A 134 13.25 13.20 14.99
CA LEU A 134 13.77 12.82 16.31
C LEU A 134 15.28 13.04 16.43
N GLU A 135 16.04 12.72 15.39
CA GLU A 135 17.50 12.92 15.37
C GLU A 135 17.89 14.38 15.59
N PHE A 136 17.17 15.29 14.95
CA PHE A 136 17.47 16.72 15.01
C PHE A 136 16.64 17.49 16.06
N GLY A 137 15.77 16.82 16.82
CA GLY A 137 14.95 17.44 17.86
C GLY A 137 13.96 18.47 17.31
N VAL A 138 13.43 18.25 16.09
CA VAL A 138 12.46 19.14 15.44
C VAL A 138 11.11 18.46 15.30
N GLN A 139 10.05 19.21 14.99
CA GLN A 139 8.76 18.67 14.63
C GLN A 139 8.83 17.96 13.28
N GLN A 140 7.99 16.94 13.07
CA GLN A 140 8.01 16.11 11.87
C GLN A 140 7.76 16.91 10.59
N ASP A 141 6.91 17.93 10.63
CA ASP A 141 6.61 18.82 9.49
C ASP A 141 7.81 19.70 9.06
N LYS A 142 8.82 19.86 9.93
CA LYS A 142 10.09 20.53 9.60
C LYS A 142 11.04 19.69 8.77
N VAL A 143 10.78 18.39 8.65
CA VAL A 143 11.53 17.48 7.76
C VAL A 143 10.77 17.32 6.46
N THR A 144 11.32 17.88 5.39
CA THR A 144 10.74 17.79 4.04
C THR A 144 11.65 17.01 3.10
N GLY A 145 11.11 16.48 2.01
CA GLY A 145 11.90 15.73 1.02
C GLY A 145 12.30 14.30 1.42
N ALA A 146 11.98 13.85 2.64
CA ALA A 146 12.23 12.48 3.08
C ALA A 146 11.27 11.53 2.36
N LYS A 147 11.78 10.70 1.46
CA LYS A 147 10.99 9.82 0.61
C LYS A 147 11.56 8.40 0.58
N THR A 148 10.67 7.44 0.39
CA THR A 148 11.02 6.05 0.10
C THR A 148 10.28 5.62 -1.15
N TYR A 149 10.95 4.90 -2.02
CA TYR A 149 10.38 4.40 -3.28
C TYR A 149 10.64 2.90 -3.43
N GLY A 150 10.02 2.30 -4.44
CA GLY A 150 10.15 0.86 -4.68
C GLY A 150 9.15 0.02 -3.90
N GLY A 151 9.53 -1.18 -3.52
CA GLY A 151 8.69 -2.11 -2.77
C GLY A 151 8.51 -1.72 -1.31
N HIS A 152 7.30 -1.93 -0.77
CA HIS A 152 7.02 -1.77 0.65
C HIS A 152 7.70 -2.87 1.47
N GLY A 153 8.48 -2.51 2.48
CA GLY A 153 9.20 -3.43 3.36
C GLY A 153 10.73 -3.31 3.25
N GLU A 154 11.44 -4.41 3.49
CA GLU A 154 12.92 -4.39 3.61
C GLU A 154 13.66 -3.98 2.33
N GLN A 155 12.98 -4.04 1.18
CA GLN A 155 13.55 -3.72 -0.12
C GLN A 155 13.27 -2.28 -0.56
N MET A 156 12.70 -1.44 0.30
CA MET A 156 12.48 -0.03 -0.03
C MET A 156 13.78 0.70 -0.32
N ALA A 157 13.74 1.59 -1.28
CA ALA A 157 14.84 2.52 -1.58
C ALA A 157 14.62 3.83 -0.83
N VAL A 158 15.58 4.21 0.02
CA VAL A 158 15.53 5.45 0.80
C VAL A 158 16.15 6.57 -0.01
N PHE A 159 15.40 7.64 -0.25
CA PHE A 159 15.81 8.85 -0.94
C PHE A 159 15.91 9.99 0.06
N ALA A 160 17.12 10.42 0.32
CA ALA A 160 17.44 11.45 1.31
C ALA A 160 18.24 12.63 0.74
N SER A 161 18.67 12.57 -0.51
CA SER A 161 19.47 13.62 -1.16
C SER A 161 18.74 14.97 -1.23
N GLN A 162 17.40 14.96 -1.22
CA GLN A 162 16.59 16.18 -1.24
C GLN A 162 15.98 16.54 0.11
N VAL A 163 16.38 15.85 1.18
CA VAL A 163 15.86 16.13 2.53
C VAL A 163 16.35 17.48 3.02
N LYS A 164 15.40 18.22 3.59
CA LYS A 164 15.70 19.44 4.34
C LYS A 164 15.13 19.32 5.76
N VAL A 165 15.88 19.78 6.73
CA VAL A 165 15.50 19.86 8.13
C VAL A 165 15.44 21.34 8.51
N ASP A 166 14.27 21.83 8.88
CA ASP A 166 14.00 23.24 9.15
C ASP A 166 14.54 24.17 8.04
N GLY A 167 14.33 23.75 6.78
CA GLY A 167 14.74 24.46 5.58
C GLY A 167 16.20 24.25 5.14
N LYS A 168 17.06 23.65 5.98
CA LYS A 168 18.49 23.40 5.66
C LYS A 168 18.65 22.01 5.02
N PRO A 169 19.47 21.87 3.97
CA PRO A 169 19.77 20.56 3.39
C PRO A 169 20.36 19.59 4.41
N LEU A 170 19.94 18.32 4.38
CA LEU A 170 20.45 17.29 5.29
C LEU A 170 21.97 17.16 5.25
N ALA A 171 22.57 17.32 4.07
CA ALA A 171 24.02 17.27 3.88
C ALA A 171 24.79 18.37 4.68
N GLU A 172 24.12 19.46 5.05
CA GLU A 172 24.69 20.58 5.82
C GLU A 172 24.44 20.45 7.33
N MET A 173 23.72 19.40 7.76
CA MET A 173 23.32 19.21 9.15
C MET A 173 24.36 18.49 10.01
N GLY A 174 25.50 18.10 9.43
CA GLY A 174 26.59 17.43 10.17
C GLY A 174 26.26 15.98 10.59
N LEU A 175 25.27 15.36 9.98
CA LEU A 175 24.94 13.95 10.24
C LEU A 175 26.03 13.05 9.64
N SER A 176 26.63 12.17 10.47
CA SER A 176 27.64 11.24 9.96
C SER A 176 27.02 10.14 9.09
N ALA A 177 27.81 9.57 8.19
CA ALA A 177 27.37 8.49 7.33
C ALA A 177 26.91 7.26 8.13
N GLU A 178 27.61 6.94 9.23
CA GLU A 178 27.28 5.84 10.14
C GLU A 178 25.93 6.08 10.80
N ARG A 179 25.70 7.31 11.30
CA ARG A 179 24.45 7.66 11.96
C ARG A 179 23.28 7.65 10.97
N PHE A 180 23.51 8.14 9.76
CA PHE A 180 22.48 8.05 8.71
C PHE A 180 22.17 6.59 8.32
N ALA A 181 23.17 5.71 8.29
CA ALA A 181 22.95 4.29 8.03
C ALA A 181 22.08 3.62 9.12
N GLU A 182 22.27 3.99 10.39
CA GLU A 182 21.42 3.54 11.50
C GLU A 182 19.97 4.02 11.33
N ILE A 183 19.77 5.30 10.98
CA ILE A 183 18.44 5.88 10.73
C ILE A 183 17.75 5.16 9.55
N LYS A 184 18.48 4.94 8.46
CA LYS A 184 18.01 4.18 7.29
C LYS A 184 17.59 2.77 7.69
N HIS A 185 18.44 2.07 8.43
CA HIS A 185 18.11 0.73 8.92
C HIS A 185 16.87 0.71 9.82
N HIS A 186 16.77 1.65 10.76
CA HIS A 186 15.60 1.78 11.64
C HIS A 186 14.32 2.04 10.84
N THR A 187 14.38 2.87 9.82
CA THR A 187 13.25 3.15 8.90
C THR A 187 12.79 1.89 8.18
N ILE A 188 13.72 1.15 7.60
CA ILE A 188 13.47 -0.10 6.88
C ILE A 188 12.85 -1.15 7.81
N GLN A 189 13.34 -1.25 9.04
CA GLN A 189 12.85 -2.20 10.04
C GLN A 189 11.62 -1.71 10.82
N GLY A 190 11.05 -0.56 10.46
CA GLY A 190 9.97 0.08 11.23
C GLY A 190 8.77 -0.81 11.48
N GLY A 191 8.35 -1.62 10.50
CA GLY A 191 7.27 -2.58 10.65
C GLY A 191 7.62 -3.72 11.63
N SER A 192 8.81 -4.33 11.47
CA SER A 192 9.32 -5.39 12.33
C SER A 192 9.49 -4.93 13.77
N ASN A 193 9.97 -3.71 13.97
CA ASN A 193 10.15 -3.14 15.31
C ASN A 193 8.82 -2.97 16.03
N ILE A 194 7.77 -2.53 15.33
CA ILE A 194 6.42 -2.43 15.93
C ILE A 194 5.89 -3.82 16.30
N ILE A 195 6.09 -4.83 15.45
CA ILE A 195 5.67 -6.21 15.76
C ILE A 195 6.39 -6.71 17.01
N LYS A 196 7.70 -6.51 17.12
CA LYS A 196 8.49 -6.91 18.31
C LYS A 196 7.97 -6.25 19.59
N LEU A 197 7.59 -4.97 19.53
CA LEU A 197 7.14 -4.21 20.71
C LEU A 197 5.68 -4.48 21.07
N ARG A 198 4.80 -4.76 20.10
CA ARG A 198 3.35 -4.86 20.31
C ARG A 198 2.78 -6.27 20.16
N GLY A 199 3.58 -7.24 19.67
CA GLY A 199 3.13 -8.62 19.37
C GLY A 199 2.21 -8.71 18.15
N ARG A 200 2.01 -7.59 17.40
CA ARG A 200 1.17 -7.54 16.19
C ARG A 200 1.59 -6.42 15.26
N SER A 201 1.20 -6.51 14.00
CA SER A 201 1.44 -5.46 13.01
C SER A 201 0.82 -4.11 13.39
N SER A 202 1.40 -3.04 12.87
CA SER A 202 0.83 -1.70 12.94
C SER A 202 -0.54 -1.67 12.28
N PHE A 203 -1.50 -0.93 12.85
CA PHE A 203 -2.82 -0.71 12.24
C PHE A 203 -3.27 0.76 12.33
N GLN A 204 -2.86 1.51 13.34
CA GLN A 204 -3.26 2.92 13.51
C GLN A 204 -2.68 3.82 12.42
N SER A 205 -1.36 3.76 12.19
CA SER A 205 -0.70 4.56 11.16
C SER A 205 -1.10 4.16 9.74
N PRO A 206 -1.19 2.86 9.36
CA PRO A 206 -1.73 2.49 8.06
C PRO A 206 -3.17 2.96 7.84
N ALA A 207 -4.04 2.84 8.85
CA ALA A 207 -5.43 3.30 8.76
C ALA A 207 -5.50 4.82 8.55
N TYR A 208 -4.75 5.60 9.31
CA TYR A 208 -4.68 7.05 9.16
C TYR A 208 -4.21 7.47 7.77
N VAL A 209 -3.11 6.88 7.29
CA VAL A 209 -2.56 7.21 5.96
C VAL A 209 -3.52 6.80 4.83
N ALA A 210 -4.14 5.62 4.93
CA ALA A 210 -5.12 5.16 3.95
C ALA A 210 -6.35 6.08 3.88
N VAL A 211 -6.84 6.57 5.03
CA VAL A 211 -7.94 7.55 5.07
C VAL A 211 -7.54 8.86 4.38
N LYS A 212 -6.30 9.35 4.61
CA LYS A 212 -5.79 10.54 3.91
C LYS A 212 -5.67 10.34 2.39
N MET A 213 -5.29 9.17 1.94
CA MET A 213 -5.28 8.83 0.50
C MET A 213 -6.70 8.85 -0.09
N ILE A 214 -7.68 8.29 0.61
CA ILE A 214 -9.09 8.33 0.18
C ILE A 214 -9.65 9.76 0.23
N GLU A 215 -9.36 10.54 1.26
CA GLU A 215 -9.77 11.94 1.37
C GLU A 215 -9.31 12.74 0.14
N ALA A 216 -8.05 12.57 -0.28
CA ALA A 216 -7.53 13.18 -1.50
C ALA A 216 -8.26 12.71 -2.77
N ALA A 217 -8.51 11.40 -2.88
CA ALA A 217 -9.26 10.84 -4.01
C ALA A 217 -10.72 11.33 -4.05
N MET A 218 -11.29 11.74 -2.92
CA MET A 218 -12.62 12.36 -2.81
C MET A 218 -12.63 13.85 -3.16
N GLY A 219 -11.47 14.45 -3.44
CA GLY A 219 -11.33 15.88 -3.77
C GLY A 219 -10.95 16.76 -2.58
N GLY A 220 -10.48 16.19 -1.49
CA GLY A 220 -9.83 16.89 -0.38
C GLY A 220 -8.42 17.36 -0.72
N GLU A 221 -7.62 17.64 0.29
CA GLU A 221 -6.22 18.02 0.11
C GLU A 221 -5.44 16.94 -0.65
N LYS A 222 -4.64 17.35 -1.64
CA LYS A 222 -3.84 16.44 -2.45
C LYS A 222 -2.86 15.65 -1.58
N PHE A 223 -2.83 14.35 -1.78
CA PHE A 223 -1.88 13.47 -1.11
C PHE A 223 -0.60 13.35 -1.94
N THR A 224 0.54 13.76 -1.39
CA THR A 224 1.82 13.89 -2.10
C THR A 224 2.94 13.00 -1.57
N LEU A 225 2.63 12.12 -0.59
CA LEU A 225 3.58 11.09 -0.19
C LEU A 225 3.59 9.94 -1.22
N PRO A 226 4.73 9.24 -1.39
CA PRO A 226 4.82 8.13 -2.32
C PRO A 226 3.79 7.05 -2.08
N ALA A 227 2.89 6.85 -3.04
CA ALA A 227 1.95 5.74 -3.05
C ALA A 227 2.46 4.63 -3.96
N GLY A 228 2.09 3.39 -3.67
CA GLY A 228 2.32 2.30 -4.60
C GLY A 228 1.42 2.45 -5.82
N CYS A 229 2.03 2.61 -6.97
CA CYS A 229 1.38 2.80 -8.26
C CYS A 229 1.68 1.61 -9.17
N TYR A 230 0.73 1.26 -10.05
CA TYR A 230 1.07 0.38 -11.16
C TYR A 230 1.98 1.11 -12.14
N VAL A 231 3.18 0.56 -12.31
CA VAL A 231 4.20 1.16 -13.17
C VAL A 231 4.40 0.27 -14.39
N ASN A 232 4.13 0.83 -15.55
CA ASN A 232 4.48 0.30 -16.85
C ASN A 232 5.02 1.47 -17.70
N CYS A 233 6.26 1.86 -17.40
CA CYS A 233 6.89 3.08 -17.89
C CYS A 233 8.24 2.76 -18.53
N GLU A 234 8.29 2.78 -19.85
CA GLU A 234 9.52 2.49 -20.59
C GLU A 234 10.65 3.50 -20.28
N LYS A 235 10.30 4.78 -20.18
CA LYS A 235 11.25 5.87 -19.86
C LYS A 235 11.86 5.72 -18.46
N CYS A 236 11.11 5.14 -17.51
CA CYS A 236 11.59 4.88 -16.15
C CYS A 236 12.39 3.58 -16.05
N GLY A 237 12.32 2.70 -17.07
CA GLY A 237 12.92 1.36 -17.03
C GLY A 237 12.16 0.34 -16.18
N PHE A 238 10.95 0.68 -15.70
CA PHE A 238 10.14 -0.18 -14.82
C PHE A 238 8.85 -0.60 -15.51
N LYS A 239 8.56 -1.90 -15.51
CA LYS A 239 7.40 -2.46 -16.23
C LYS A 239 6.65 -3.48 -15.37
N ASN A 240 5.33 -3.38 -15.43
CA ASN A 240 4.41 -4.41 -14.94
C ASN A 240 4.58 -4.78 -13.46
N VAL A 241 4.74 -3.79 -12.60
CA VAL A 241 4.82 -3.93 -11.14
C VAL A 241 3.98 -2.86 -10.44
N MET A 242 3.58 -3.15 -9.22
CA MET A 242 3.09 -2.15 -8.27
C MET A 242 4.27 -1.75 -7.40
N MET A 243 4.58 -0.44 -7.33
CA MET A 243 5.70 0.08 -6.51
C MET A 243 5.47 1.52 -6.10
N ALA A 244 6.07 1.92 -4.99
CA ALA A 244 6.06 3.31 -4.55
C ALA A 244 6.85 4.19 -5.52
N MET A 245 6.20 5.27 -5.98
CA MET A 245 6.75 6.27 -6.90
C MET A 245 6.52 7.68 -6.36
N PRO A 246 7.27 8.69 -6.82
CA PRO A 246 6.87 10.08 -6.64
C PRO A 246 5.47 10.26 -7.22
N SER A 247 4.49 10.48 -6.37
CA SER A 247 3.08 10.45 -6.78
C SER A 247 2.23 11.52 -6.12
N THR A 248 1.10 11.80 -6.75
CA THR A 248 0.04 12.64 -6.22
C THR A 248 -1.28 11.90 -6.40
N ILE A 249 -2.09 11.89 -5.35
CA ILE A 249 -3.48 11.43 -5.42
C ILE A 249 -4.39 12.66 -5.32
N ASP A 250 -5.36 12.75 -6.20
CA ASP A 250 -6.46 13.72 -6.17
C ASP A 250 -7.74 13.08 -6.74
N ASN A 251 -8.79 13.86 -6.97
CA ASN A 251 -10.08 13.36 -7.47
C ASN A 251 -10.05 12.76 -8.88
N THR A 252 -8.90 12.81 -9.57
CA THR A 252 -8.68 12.16 -10.86
C THR A 252 -7.94 10.81 -10.73
N GLY A 253 -7.56 10.45 -9.51
CA GLY A 253 -6.84 9.21 -9.18
C GLY A 253 -5.38 9.46 -8.81
N VAL A 254 -4.55 8.43 -8.90
CA VAL A 254 -3.11 8.51 -8.65
C VAL A 254 -2.34 8.82 -9.93
N HIS A 255 -1.41 9.75 -9.84
CA HIS A 255 -0.47 10.11 -10.89
C HIS A 255 0.95 10.03 -10.35
N PHE A 256 1.87 9.45 -11.12
CA PHE A 256 3.27 9.37 -10.72
C PHE A 256 4.20 10.02 -11.74
N THR A 257 5.38 10.38 -11.27
CA THR A 257 6.47 10.93 -12.09
C THR A 257 7.73 10.09 -11.93
N GLN A 258 8.71 10.33 -12.80
CA GLN A 258 10.00 9.67 -12.70
C GLN A 258 10.71 10.11 -11.40
N PRO A 259 11.28 9.18 -10.62
CA PRO A 259 12.05 9.51 -9.44
C PRO A 259 13.35 10.24 -9.81
N VAL A 260 13.70 11.22 -9.00
CA VAL A 260 14.94 12.00 -9.11
C VAL A 260 15.74 11.79 -7.83
N GLY A 261 17.01 11.42 -7.97
CA GLY A 261 17.91 11.14 -6.85
C GLY A 261 19.35 10.98 -7.31
N THR A 262 20.23 10.62 -6.38
CA THR A 262 21.62 10.29 -6.70
C THR A 262 21.71 8.95 -7.45
N GLU A 263 22.86 8.68 -8.06
CA GLU A 263 23.10 7.37 -8.71
C GLU A 263 22.94 6.20 -7.73
N GLU A 264 23.36 6.36 -6.48
CA GLU A 264 23.20 5.35 -5.43
C GLU A 264 21.72 5.10 -5.08
N GLU A 265 20.94 6.19 -4.93
CA GLU A 265 19.49 6.10 -4.67
C GLU A 265 18.75 5.42 -5.82
N LEU A 266 19.08 5.79 -7.05
CA LEU A 266 18.50 5.18 -8.25
C LEU A 266 18.92 3.71 -8.40
N ALA A 267 20.16 3.35 -8.10
CA ALA A 267 20.62 1.97 -8.08
C ALA A 267 19.91 1.14 -6.99
N SER A 268 19.65 1.74 -5.82
CA SER A 268 18.85 1.10 -4.77
C SER A 268 17.40 0.85 -5.23
N LEU A 269 16.82 1.81 -5.95
CA LEU A 269 15.48 1.66 -6.52
C LEU A 269 15.43 0.56 -7.59
N ALA A 270 16.45 0.46 -8.44
CA ALA A 270 16.54 -0.60 -9.43
C ALA A 270 16.58 -2.01 -8.77
N LYS A 271 17.34 -2.18 -7.70
CA LYS A 271 17.35 -3.43 -6.92
C LYS A 271 15.99 -3.74 -6.29
N SER A 272 15.29 -2.71 -5.80
CA SER A 272 13.94 -2.86 -5.27
C SER A 272 12.97 -3.32 -6.37
N TYR A 273 13.06 -2.75 -7.55
CA TYR A 273 12.27 -3.16 -8.72
C TYR A 273 12.55 -4.62 -9.11
N GLU A 274 13.82 -5.05 -9.17
CA GLU A 274 14.18 -6.45 -9.46
C GLU A 274 13.53 -7.42 -8.46
N HIS A 275 13.48 -7.04 -7.18
CA HIS A 275 12.80 -7.84 -6.17
C HIS A 275 11.29 -7.93 -6.43
N LEU A 276 10.64 -6.82 -6.79
CA LEU A 276 9.21 -6.81 -7.14
C LEU A 276 8.92 -7.64 -8.40
N CYS A 277 9.81 -7.63 -9.40
CA CYS A 277 9.70 -8.51 -10.57
C CYS A 277 9.70 -9.99 -10.16
N LYS A 278 10.60 -10.40 -9.27
CA LYS A 278 10.63 -11.79 -8.75
C LYS A 278 9.32 -12.16 -8.05
N MET A 279 8.79 -11.26 -7.21
CA MET A 279 7.51 -11.52 -6.54
C MET A 279 6.32 -11.57 -7.52
N ARG A 280 6.32 -10.73 -8.56
CA ARG A 280 5.36 -10.79 -9.65
C ARG A 280 5.42 -12.12 -10.38
N ASP A 281 6.62 -12.56 -10.74
CA ASP A 281 6.83 -13.80 -11.45
C ASP A 281 6.42 -15.01 -10.60
N GLU A 282 6.67 -14.96 -9.28
CA GLU A 282 6.22 -15.98 -8.32
C GLU A 282 4.68 -16.14 -8.31
N ILE A 283 3.90 -15.04 -8.32
CA ILE A 283 2.43 -15.16 -8.37
C ILE A 283 1.92 -15.65 -9.73
N VAL A 284 2.66 -15.45 -10.81
CA VAL A 284 2.38 -16.07 -12.11
C VAL A 284 2.66 -17.57 -12.05
N GLU A 285 3.80 -17.99 -11.53
CA GLU A 285 4.17 -19.41 -11.37
C GLU A 285 3.19 -20.16 -10.47
N LEU A 286 2.68 -19.51 -9.42
CA LEU A 286 1.63 -20.04 -8.54
C LEU A 286 0.24 -20.09 -9.18
N GLY A 287 0.08 -19.60 -10.41
CA GLY A 287 -1.18 -19.58 -11.14
C GLY A 287 -2.25 -18.65 -10.56
N ILE A 288 -1.85 -17.67 -9.76
CA ILE A 288 -2.77 -16.69 -9.15
C ILE A 288 -3.17 -15.64 -10.17
N VAL A 289 -2.22 -15.21 -11.00
CA VAL A 289 -2.45 -14.35 -12.16
C VAL A 289 -1.88 -15.02 -13.41
N PRO A 290 -2.43 -14.75 -14.60
CA PRO A 290 -1.87 -15.29 -15.83
C PRO A 290 -0.49 -14.66 -16.13
N PRO A 291 0.26 -15.20 -17.12
CA PRO A 291 1.45 -14.55 -17.66
C PRO A 291 1.18 -13.10 -18.08
N VAL A 292 2.19 -12.24 -17.94
CA VAL A 292 2.08 -10.77 -18.11
C VAL A 292 1.43 -10.39 -19.44
N GLU A 293 1.76 -11.08 -20.52
CA GLU A 293 1.22 -10.86 -21.87
C GLU A 293 -0.29 -11.10 -22.00
N LYS A 294 -0.90 -11.75 -21.00
CA LYS A 294 -2.35 -12.02 -20.92
C LYS A 294 -3.10 -11.13 -19.94
N TRP A 295 -2.43 -10.21 -19.25
CA TRP A 295 -3.12 -9.37 -18.26
C TRP A 295 -4.21 -8.52 -18.89
N SER A 296 -4.01 -8.03 -20.11
CA SER A 296 -5.03 -7.27 -20.85
C SER A 296 -6.30 -8.07 -21.17
N GLU A 297 -6.23 -9.41 -21.17
CA GLU A 297 -7.42 -10.26 -21.31
C GLU A 297 -8.29 -10.21 -20.05
N MET A 298 -7.67 -10.09 -18.86
CA MET A 298 -8.38 -9.97 -17.58
C MET A 298 -8.78 -8.53 -17.27
N ASN A 299 -7.86 -7.60 -17.51
CA ASN A 299 -8.05 -6.17 -17.32
C ASN A 299 -7.62 -5.40 -18.58
N PRO A 300 -8.55 -4.98 -19.43
CA PRO A 300 -8.25 -4.26 -20.67
C PRO A 300 -7.60 -2.89 -20.50
N ASN A 301 -7.44 -2.41 -19.26
CA ASN A 301 -6.79 -1.14 -18.94
C ASN A 301 -5.27 -1.27 -18.65
N LEU A 302 -4.72 -2.50 -18.71
CA LEU A 302 -3.29 -2.79 -18.50
C LEU A 302 -2.50 -2.94 -19.78
#